data_488b37a46343b3ab21802dc9dc253f83
#
_entry.id   488b37a46343b3ab21802dc9dc253f83
#
_cell.length_a   1.000
_cell.length_b   1.000
_cell.length_c   1.000
_cell.angle_alpha   90.00
_cell.angle_beta   90.00
_cell.angle_gamma   90.00
#
_symmetry.space_group_name_H-M   'P 1'
#
loop_
_entity.id
_entity.type
_entity.pdbx_description
1 polymer ?
#
loop_
_entity_poly.entity_id
_entity_poly.type
_entity_poly.pdbx_seq_one_letter_code
_entity_poly.pdbx_strand_id
1 'polypeptide(L)'
;MSANPVALITGASRGIGRAIAAELGATHHLLLGGRDQAALADLSSSFPSAEPFAAELRDAGQVAAAVAGIPRLDVLVHSAGILRMGTVADLSDAAWRESFEVNVFAVASLTRALLPALRAARGQVIAINSGSGYSSGAGSSVYSGTKFALRALTDALREEERPHGVRVSSIHPGRVATDMQEELHAWEGKDYVPDAWIQPDQVAKAVRLAVDATRESTIETLSIRPSGITLD
;
A
#
# COMPACT_ATOMS: atom_id res chain seq x y z
N MET A 1 -1.95 23.76 20.09
CA MET A 1 -2.66 22.69 19.36
C MET A 1 -1.59 21.69 18.96
N SER A 2 -1.76 20.40 19.26
CA SER A 2 -0.79 19.40 18.77
C SER A 2 -0.90 19.36 17.23
N ALA A 3 0.26 19.29 16.55
CA ALA A 3 0.27 19.11 15.11
C ALA A 3 -0.46 17.81 14.75
N ASN A 4 -1.18 17.80 13.60
CA ASN A 4 -1.83 16.59 13.12
C ASN A 4 -0.80 15.46 12.95
N PRO A 5 -1.17 14.20 13.25
CA PRO A 5 -0.29 13.06 12.95
C PRO A 5 0.01 13.00 11.45
N VAL A 6 1.22 12.53 11.10
CA VAL A 6 1.70 12.50 9.71
C VAL A 6 1.50 11.10 9.11
N ALA A 7 0.89 11.02 7.94
CA ALA A 7 0.68 9.77 7.19
C ALA A 7 1.33 9.86 5.80
N LEU A 8 2.28 8.97 5.51
CA LEU A 8 2.82 8.76 4.17
C LEU A 8 2.07 7.63 3.49
N ILE A 9 1.56 7.87 2.27
CA ILE A 9 0.82 6.89 1.48
C ILE A 9 1.48 6.75 0.11
N THR A 10 2.11 5.61 -0.17
CA THR A 10 2.67 5.35 -1.49
C THR A 10 1.58 4.96 -2.48
N GLY A 11 1.73 5.33 -3.77
CA GLY A 11 0.71 5.08 -4.79
C GLY A 11 -0.59 5.85 -4.55
N ALA A 12 -0.50 7.08 -4.00
CA ALA A 12 -1.63 7.90 -3.60
C ALA A 12 -2.42 8.51 -4.76
N SER A 13 -1.88 8.51 -5.98
CA SER A 13 -2.49 9.20 -7.13
C SER A 13 -3.79 8.55 -7.64
N ARG A 14 -4.02 7.25 -7.39
CA ARG A 14 -5.19 6.51 -7.88
C ARG A 14 -5.57 5.32 -6.98
N GLY A 15 -6.70 4.70 -7.32
CA GLY A 15 -7.14 3.44 -6.73
C GLY A 15 -7.20 3.44 -5.20
N ILE A 16 -6.69 2.38 -4.59
CA ILE A 16 -6.71 2.18 -3.14
C ILE A 16 -5.94 3.29 -2.41
N GLY A 17 -4.75 3.67 -2.90
CA GLY A 17 -3.94 4.71 -2.24
C GLY A 17 -4.64 6.07 -2.18
N ARG A 18 -5.35 6.46 -3.26
CA ARG A 18 -6.16 7.68 -3.29
C ARG A 18 -7.35 7.62 -2.32
N ALA A 19 -8.00 6.46 -2.24
CA ALA A 19 -9.10 6.26 -1.29
C ALA A 19 -8.61 6.33 0.18
N ILE A 20 -7.43 5.77 0.48
CA ILE A 20 -6.80 5.88 1.80
C ILE A 20 -6.44 7.34 2.12
N ALA A 21 -5.92 8.09 1.14
CA ALA A 21 -5.65 9.52 1.33
C ALA A 21 -6.94 10.29 1.65
N ALA A 22 -8.03 10.02 0.96
CA ALA A 22 -9.34 10.63 1.24
C ALA A 22 -9.84 10.29 2.65
N GLU A 23 -9.68 9.03 3.08
CA GLU A 23 -10.12 8.54 4.39
C GLU A 23 -9.32 9.16 5.55
N LEU A 24 -8.00 9.33 5.38
CA LEU A 24 -7.13 9.84 6.44
C LEU A 24 -7.00 11.38 6.42
N GLY A 25 -7.32 12.05 5.32
CA GLY A 25 -7.03 13.46 5.08
C GLY A 25 -7.69 14.44 6.04
N ALA A 26 -8.81 14.07 6.67
CA ALA A 26 -9.48 14.91 7.66
C ALA A 26 -8.74 14.96 9.02
N THR A 27 -7.86 13.99 9.29
CA THR A 27 -7.25 13.79 10.62
C THR A 27 -5.73 13.78 10.61
N HIS A 28 -5.12 13.64 9.43
CA HIS A 28 -3.66 13.54 9.27
C HIS A 28 -3.13 14.62 8.32
N HIS A 29 -1.88 15.02 8.53
CA HIS A 29 -1.09 15.64 7.49
C HIS A 29 -0.62 14.55 6.53
N LEU A 30 -0.91 14.68 5.22
CA LEU A 30 -0.64 13.65 4.24
C LEU A 30 0.65 13.93 3.45
N LEU A 31 1.52 12.92 3.36
CA LEU A 31 2.59 12.85 2.39
C LEU A 31 2.12 11.92 1.26
N LEU A 32 1.77 12.53 0.11
CA LEU A 32 1.16 11.80 -1.00
C LEU A 32 2.24 11.26 -1.94
N GLY A 33 2.48 9.94 -1.86
CA GLY A 33 3.55 9.25 -2.57
C GLY A 33 3.21 8.89 -4.01
N GLY A 34 4.09 9.25 -4.93
CA GLY A 34 3.98 8.92 -6.36
C GLY A 34 5.21 9.37 -7.14
N ARG A 35 5.16 9.29 -8.48
CA ARG A 35 6.28 9.65 -9.36
C ARG A 35 6.11 11.00 -10.03
N ASP A 36 4.87 11.43 -10.25
CA ASP A 36 4.53 12.66 -10.94
C ASP A 36 4.30 13.78 -9.91
N GLN A 37 5.29 14.65 -9.77
CA GLN A 37 5.28 15.78 -8.84
C GLN A 37 4.10 16.74 -9.10
N ALA A 38 3.77 17.01 -10.37
CA ALA A 38 2.69 17.94 -10.71
C ALA A 38 1.32 17.35 -10.34
N ALA A 39 1.07 16.10 -10.71
CA ALA A 39 -0.17 15.40 -10.35
C ALA A 39 -0.34 15.27 -8.84
N LEU A 40 0.76 15.07 -8.09
CA LEU A 40 0.72 15.01 -6.62
C LEU A 40 0.45 16.40 -6.01
N ALA A 41 0.99 17.46 -6.58
CA ALA A 41 0.73 18.83 -6.12
C ALA A 41 -0.75 19.21 -6.31
N ASP A 42 -1.33 18.88 -7.47
CA ASP A 42 -2.76 19.08 -7.73
C ASP A 42 -3.61 18.26 -6.75
N LEU A 43 -3.26 16.99 -6.52
CA LEU A 43 -3.96 16.16 -5.57
C LEU A 43 -3.85 16.70 -4.14
N SER A 44 -2.67 17.21 -3.74
CA SER A 44 -2.44 17.77 -2.40
C SER A 44 -3.37 18.95 -2.12
N SER A 45 -3.67 19.76 -3.13
CA SER A 45 -4.58 20.92 -3.00
C SER A 45 -6.01 20.53 -2.63
N SER A 46 -6.39 19.26 -2.81
CA SER A 46 -7.71 18.75 -2.47
C SER A 46 -7.88 18.41 -0.99
N PHE A 47 -6.80 18.49 -0.19
CA PHE A 47 -6.80 18.13 1.23
C PHE A 47 -6.51 19.33 2.12
N PRO A 48 -7.04 19.37 3.35
CA PRO A 48 -6.76 20.44 4.30
C PRO A 48 -5.27 20.58 4.66
N SER A 49 -4.52 19.46 4.64
CA SER A 49 -3.10 19.41 4.99
C SER A 49 -2.44 18.24 4.26
N ALA A 50 -1.78 18.54 3.15
CA ALA A 50 -1.07 17.54 2.37
C ALA A 50 0.07 18.16 1.57
N GLU A 51 1.09 17.35 1.28
CA GLU A 51 2.19 17.70 0.38
C GLU A 51 2.63 16.50 -0.47
N PRO A 52 3.23 16.73 -1.64
CA PRO A 52 3.79 15.68 -2.48
C PRO A 52 4.98 14.99 -1.81
N PHE A 53 5.01 13.67 -1.93
CA PHE A 53 6.19 12.83 -1.70
C PHE A 53 6.58 12.18 -3.03
N ALA A 54 7.25 12.94 -3.89
CA ALA A 54 7.61 12.49 -5.24
C ALA A 54 8.94 11.72 -5.20
N ALA A 55 8.89 10.42 -5.48
CA ALA A 55 10.06 9.57 -5.60
C ALA A 55 9.78 8.34 -6.48
N GLU A 56 10.77 7.95 -7.28
CA GLU A 56 10.80 6.59 -7.83
C GLU A 56 11.32 5.65 -6.73
N LEU A 57 10.44 4.80 -6.22
CA LEU A 57 10.73 3.96 -5.05
C LEU A 57 11.83 2.91 -5.28
N ARG A 58 12.18 2.64 -6.54
CA ARG A 58 13.30 1.77 -6.91
C ARG A 58 14.64 2.50 -6.91
N ASP A 59 14.63 3.82 -6.82
CA ASP A 59 15.82 4.67 -6.78
C ASP A 59 16.16 5.02 -5.33
N ALA A 60 17.20 4.39 -4.79
CA ALA A 60 17.61 4.60 -3.41
C ALA A 60 18.04 6.05 -3.12
N GLY A 61 18.57 6.77 -4.12
CA GLY A 61 18.98 8.17 -3.97
C GLY A 61 17.76 9.09 -3.84
N GLN A 62 16.75 8.90 -4.69
CA GLN A 62 15.50 9.65 -4.61
C GLN A 62 14.76 9.36 -3.29
N VAL A 63 14.69 8.09 -2.88
CA VAL A 63 14.10 7.71 -1.59
C VAL A 63 14.83 8.40 -0.45
N ALA A 64 16.19 8.33 -0.41
CA ALA A 64 16.97 8.96 0.64
C ALA A 64 16.75 10.48 0.71
N ALA A 65 16.69 11.16 -0.43
CA ALA A 65 16.42 12.59 -0.51
C ALA A 65 15.00 12.93 -0.01
N ALA A 66 14.01 12.15 -0.42
CA ALA A 66 12.60 12.39 -0.06
C ALA A 66 12.32 12.16 1.44
N VAL A 67 13.01 11.20 2.09
CA VAL A 67 12.80 10.92 3.52
C VAL A 67 13.61 11.82 4.45
N ALA A 68 14.65 12.53 3.96
CA ALA A 68 15.57 13.31 4.78
C ALA A 68 14.88 14.39 5.64
N GLY A 69 13.74 14.91 5.18
CA GLY A 69 12.94 15.93 5.86
C GLY A 69 11.88 15.39 6.83
N ILE A 70 11.81 14.08 7.06
CA ILE A 70 10.74 13.44 7.86
C ILE A 70 11.28 12.98 9.21
N PRO A 71 11.26 13.83 10.26
CA PRO A 71 11.82 13.46 11.57
C PRO A 71 10.88 12.57 12.39
N ARG A 72 9.58 12.55 12.02
CA ARG A 72 8.52 11.81 12.69
C ARG A 72 7.48 11.36 11.69
N LEU A 73 7.05 10.11 11.78
CA LEU A 73 6.01 9.54 10.92
C LEU A 73 5.07 8.65 11.75
N ASP A 74 3.80 8.99 11.77
CA ASP A 74 2.80 8.28 12.57
C ASP A 74 2.21 7.09 11.80
N VAL A 75 2.03 7.20 10.46
CA VAL A 75 1.50 6.13 9.61
C VAL A 75 2.27 6.06 8.29
N LEU A 76 2.77 4.87 7.96
CA LEU A 76 3.33 4.55 6.64
C LEU A 76 2.42 3.53 5.94
N VAL A 77 1.81 3.91 4.82
CA VAL A 77 0.97 3.01 4.02
C VAL A 77 1.69 2.65 2.72
N HIS A 78 2.05 1.38 2.58
CA HIS A 78 2.54 0.82 1.34
C HIS A 78 1.36 0.38 0.47
N SER A 79 0.92 1.25 -0.46
CA SER A 79 -0.15 0.99 -1.42
C SER A 79 0.33 0.97 -2.87
N ALA A 80 1.54 1.43 -3.15
CA ALA A 80 2.15 1.28 -4.46
C ALA A 80 2.40 -0.20 -4.79
N GLY A 81 2.07 -0.60 -6.01
CA GLY A 81 2.29 -1.96 -6.48
C GLY A 81 1.93 -2.11 -7.95
N ILE A 82 2.43 -3.17 -8.54
CA ILE A 82 2.13 -3.55 -9.93
C ILE A 82 1.62 -4.97 -10.00
N LEU A 83 0.84 -5.25 -11.03
CA LEU A 83 0.36 -6.57 -11.40
C LEU A 83 1.03 -6.99 -12.69
N ARG A 84 1.58 -8.21 -12.72
CA ARG A 84 2.02 -8.87 -13.94
C ARG A 84 1.41 -10.27 -13.94
N MET A 85 0.66 -10.57 -14.98
CA MET A 85 0.01 -11.88 -15.18
C MET A 85 0.62 -12.58 -16.37
N GLY A 86 0.74 -13.88 -16.28
CA GLY A 86 1.31 -14.75 -17.32
C GLY A 86 1.79 -16.07 -16.74
N THR A 87 1.95 -17.07 -17.59
CA THR A 87 2.54 -18.35 -17.17
C THR A 87 4.04 -18.19 -16.91
N VAL A 88 4.63 -19.14 -16.20
CA VAL A 88 6.10 -19.14 -15.98
C VAL A 88 6.86 -19.21 -17.31
N ALA A 89 6.28 -19.84 -18.33
CA ALA A 89 6.89 -19.95 -19.65
C ALA A 89 6.88 -18.62 -20.43
N ASP A 90 5.85 -17.78 -20.22
CA ASP A 90 5.65 -16.57 -21.01
C ASP A 90 6.24 -15.31 -20.36
N LEU A 91 6.35 -15.29 -19.03
CA LEU A 91 6.85 -14.13 -18.31
C LEU A 91 8.37 -14.02 -18.41
N SER A 92 8.83 -12.87 -18.91
CA SER A 92 10.25 -12.58 -19.00
C SER A 92 10.89 -12.38 -17.62
N ASP A 93 12.21 -12.61 -17.53
CA ASP A 93 13.01 -12.28 -16.34
C ASP A 93 12.86 -10.82 -15.92
N ALA A 94 12.70 -9.92 -16.87
CA ALA A 94 12.49 -8.50 -16.61
C ALA A 94 11.16 -8.25 -15.86
N ALA A 95 10.07 -8.92 -16.24
CA ALA A 95 8.78 -8.83 -15.57
C ALA A 95 8.85 -9.36 -14.13
N TRP A 96 9.59 -10.47 -13.93
CA TRP A 96 9.87 -11.01 -12.59
C TRP A 96 10.62 -9.99 -11.72
N ARG A 97 11.74 -9.48 -12.22
CA ARG A 97 12.57 -8.50 -11.50
C ARG A 97 11.78 -7.24 -11.15
N GLU A 98 11.09 -6.65 -12.13
CA GLU A 98 10.28 -5.45 -11.91
C GLU A 98 9.22 -5.66 -10.83
N SER A 99 8.54 -6.83 -10.85
CA SER A 99 7.51 -7.14 -9.87
C SER A 99 8.06 -7.22 -8.44
N PHE A 100 9.21 -7.86 -8.25
CA PHE A 100 9.86 -7.93 -6.95
C PHE A 100 10.45 -6.59 -6.52
N GLU A 101 11.05 -5.83 -7.45
CA GLU A 101 11.57 -4.49 -7.17
C GLU A 101 10.49 -3.56 -6.61
N VAL A 102 9.31 -3.52 -7.26
CA VAL A 102 8.24 -2.62 -6.84
C VAL A 102 7.50 -3.15 -5.61
N ASN A 103 7.09 -4.42 -5.64
CA ASN A 103 6.16 -4.95 -4.64
C ASN A 103 6.82 -5.42 -3.34
N VAL A 104 8.16 -5.61 -3.34
CA VAL A 104 8.90 -6.17 -2.19
C VAL A 104 10.09 -5.29 -1.81
N PHE A 105 11.07 -5.11 -2.72
CA PHE A 105 12.32 -4.44 -2.37
C PHE A 105 12.12 -2.95 -2.09
N ALA A 106 11.28 -2.26 -2.87
CA ALA A 106 10.93 -0.86 -2.62
C ALA A 106 10.21 -0.69 -1.26
N VAL A 107 9.32 -1.63 -0.89
CA VAL A 107 8.66 -1.64 0.43
C VAL A 107 9.68 -1.78 1.55
N ALA A 108 10.59 -2.76 1.45
CA ALA A 108 11.62 -2.99 2.46
C ALA A 108 12.57 -1.78 2.58
N SER A 109 12.99 -1.21 1.44
CA SER A 109 13.93 -0.08 1.39
C SER A 109 13.32 1.20 1.97
N LEU A 110 12.10 1.54 1.59
CA LEU A 110 11.41 2.72 2.13
C LEU A 110 11.10 2.56 3.63
N THR A 111 10.64 1.37 4.03
CA THR A 111 10.42 1.07 5.45
C THR A 111 11.71 1.29 6.25
N ARG A 112 12.81 0.67 5.83
CA ARG A 112 14.11 0.79 6.49
C ARG A 112 14.56 2.25 6.62
N ALA A 113 14.38 3.06 5.56
CA ALA A 113 14.74 4.47 5.57
C ALA A 113 13.90 5.30 6.56
N LEU A 114 12.63 4.90 6.79
CA LEU A 114 11.69 5.59 7.66
C LEU A 114 11.59 5.01 9.08
N LEU A 115 12.25 3.87 9.39
CA LEU A 115 12.22 3.29 10.74
C LEU A 115 12.60 4.30 11.85
N PRO A 116 13.60 5.16 11.70
CA PRO A 116 13.89 6.15 12.75
C PRO A 116 12.70 7.08 13.04
N ALA A 117 12.02 7.57 11.99
CA ALA A 117 10.87 8.45 12.12
C ALA A 117 9.63 7.72 12.68
N LEU A 118 9.41 6.47 12.26
CA LEU A 118 8.34 5.60 12.78
C LEU A 118 8.56 5.29 14.27
N ARG A 119 9.77 4.95 14.66
CA ARG A 119 10.15 4.70 16.08
C ARG A 119 9.97 5.95 16.95
N ALA A 120 10.36 7.12 16.44
CA ALA A 120 10.17 8.40 17.14
C ALA A 120 8.69 8.70 17.40
N ALA A 121 7.79 8.27 16.52
CA ALA A 121 6.34 8.42 16.68
C ALA A 121 5.71 7.26 17.48
N ARG A 122 6.37 6.11 17.63
CA ARG A 122 5.73 4.82 17.92
C ARG A 122 4.58 4.58 16.93
N GLY A 123 4.88 4.76 15.66
CA GLY A 123 3.93 4.82 14.56
C GLY A 123 3.43 3.46 14.11
N GLN A 124 2.95 3.41 12.87
CA GLN A 124 2.41 2.19 12.29
C GLN A 124 2.81 2.05 10.83
N VAL A 125 3.14 0.82 10.41
CA VAL A 125 3.31 0.43 9.01
C VAL A 125 2.08 -0.37 8.58
N ILE A 126 1.48 -0.02 7.45
CA ILE A 126 0.36 -0.75 6.84
C ILE A 126 0.75 -1.14 5.42
N ALA A 127 0.76 -2.43 5.14
CA ALA A 127 1.00 -2.95 3.80
C ALA A 127 -0.30 -3.37 3.13
N ILE A 128 -0.59 -2.81 1.95
CA ILE A 128 -1.68 -3.31 1.10
C ILE A 128 -1.16 -4.53 0.35
N ASN A 129 -1.49 -5.68 0.88
CA ASN A 129 -1.14 -6.98 0.34
C ASN A 129 -2.21 -7.43 -0.69
N SER A 130 -2.59 -8.69 -0.68
CA SER A 130 -3.61 -9.29 -1.54
C SER A 130 -4.05 -10.64 -0.99
N GLY A 131 -5.21 -11.13 -1.42
CA GLY A 131 -5.58 -12.55 -1.31
C GLY A 131 -4.54 -13.47 -1.95
N SER A 132 -3.83 -12.99 -2.97
CA SER A 132 -2.70 -13.67 -3.61
C SER A 132 -1.47 -13.83 -2.72
N GLY A 133 -1.46 -13.27 -1.50
CA GLY A 133 -0.45 -13.56 -0.47
C GLY A 133 -0.75 -14.83 0.34
N TYR A 134 -1.90 -15.49 0.09
CA TYR A 134 -2.30 -16.76 0.73
C TYR A 134 -2.47 -17.90 -0.25
N SER A 135 -2.76 -17.60 -1.52
CA SER A 135 -2.98 -18.60 -2.55
C SER A 135 -2.45 -18.12 -3.89
N SER A 136 -2.12 -19.05 -4.76
CA SER A 136 -1.68 -18.79 -6.13
C SER A 136 -2.47 -19.67 -7.10
N GLY A 137 -2.72 -19.14 -8.30
CA GLY A 137 -3.34 -19.87 -9.40
C GLY A 137 -2.49 -19.80 -10.67
N ALA A 138 -2.89 -20.51 -11.70
CA ALA A 138 -2.25 -20.45 -13.00
C ALA A 138 -2.18 -19.01 -13.52
N GLY A 139 -1.05 -18.62 -14.07
CA GLY A 139 -0.80 -17.28 -14.59
C GLY A 139 -0.51 -16.21 -13.55
N SER A 140 -0.55 -16.51 -12.23
CA SER A 140 -0.34 -15.52 -11.18
C SER A 140 0.97 -15.71 -10.39
N SER A 141 1.87 -16.57 -10.86
CA SER A 141 3.06 -16.99 -10.11
C SER A 141 3.93 -15.82 -9.64
N VAL A 142 4.25 -14.87 -10.50
CA VAL A 142 5.09 -13.72 -10.13
C VAL A 142 4.37 -12.80 -9.15
N TYR A 143 3.11 -12.45 -9.44
CA TYR A 143 2.35 -11.56 -8.55
C TYR A 143 2.13 -12.20 -7.17
N SER A 144 1.65 -13.44 -7.14
CA SER A 144 1.49 -14.19 -5.89
C SER A 144 2.82 -14.33 -5.16
N GLY A 145 3.90 -14.65 -5.86
CA GLY A 145 5.25 -14.73 -5.27
C GLY A 145 5.64 -13.44 -4.53
N THR A 146 5.38 -12.27 -5.15
CA THR A 146 5.65 -10.98 -4.48
C THR A 146 4.76 -10.77 -3.26
N LYS A 147 3.49 -11.18 -3.31
CA LYS A 147 2.55 -11.00 -2.20
C LYS A 147 2.78 -11.97 -1.04
N PHE A 148 3.23 -13.19 -1.31
CA PHE A 148 3.76 -14.10 -0.28
C PHE A 148 5.02 -13.53 0.38
N ALA A 149 5.96 -13.00 -0.42
CA ALA A 149 7.17 -12.37 0.09
C ALA A 149 6.84 -11.12 0.95
N LEU A 150 5.89 -10.27 0.49
CA LEU A 150 5.43 -9.12 1.26
C LEU A 150 4.78 -9.53 2.58
N ARG A 151 4.03 -10.63 2.61
CA ARG A 151 3.46 -11.16 3.85
C ARG A 151 4.58 -11.58 4.81
N ALA A 152 5.56 -12.36 4.36
CA ALA A 152 6.69 -12.78 5.19
C ALA A 152 7.47 -11.56 5.73
N LEU A 153 7.68 -10.53 4.88
CA LEU A 153 8.31 -9.27 5.29
C LEU A 153 7.53 -8.58 6.41
N THR A 154 6.21 -8.45 6.26
CA THR A 154 5.38 -7.78 7.28
C THR A 154 5.27 -8.58 8.57
N ASP A 155 5.25 -9.90 8.50
CA ASP A 155 5.22 -10.76 9.69
C ASP A 155 6.54 -10.65 10.48
N ALA A 156 7.69 -10.69 9.80
CA ALA A 156 9.00 -10.50 10.43
C ALA A 156 9.15 -9.08 11.02
N LEU A 157 8.83 -8.04 10.23
CA LEU A 157 8.92 -6.66 10.65
C LEU A 157 8.08 -6.36 11.90
N ARG A 158 6.94 -7.01 12.05
CA ARG A 158 6.06 -6.87 13.23
C ARG A 158 6.78 -7.30 14.50
N GLU A 159 7.47 -8.43 14.47
CA GLU A 159 8.21 -8.93 15.63
C GLU A 159 9.47 -8.08 15.89
N GLU A 160 10.17 -7.65 14.85
CA GLU A 160 11.37 -6.81 14.94
C GLU A 160 11.05 -5.43 15.56
N GLU A 161 9.90 -4.84 15.21
CA GLU A 161 9.54 -3.48 15.62
C GLU A 161 8.65 -3.41 16.88
N ARG A 162 8.15 -4.52 17.36
CA ARG A 162 7.37 -4.61 18.61
C ARG A 162 8.09 -3.98 19.82
N PRO A 163 9.40 -4.22 20.05
CA PRO A 163 10.14 -3.59 21.16
C PRO A 163 10.24 -2.06 21.04
N HIS A 164 10.10 -1.53 19.83
CA HIS A 164 10.13 -0.10 19.55
C HIS A 164 8.75 0.56 19.61
N GLY A 165 7.69 -0.22 19.81
CA GLY A 165 6.32 0.25 19.85
C GLY A 165 5.75 0.63 18.48
N VAL A 166 6.40 0.22 17.37
CA VAL A 166 5.88 0.37 16.01
C VAL A 166 4.97 -0.81 15.70
N ARG A 167 3.76 -0.52 15.26
CA ARG A 167 2.76 -1.53 14.87
C ARG A 167 2.89 -1.86 13.39
N VAL A 168 2.61 -3.09 13.00
CA VAL A 168 2.67 -3.51 11.60
C VAL A 168 1.41 -4.30 11.24
N SER A 169 0.68 -3.81 10.24
CA SER A 169 -0.56 -4.39 9.73
C SER A 169 -0.43 -4.80 8.27
N SER A 170 -0.99 -5.95 7.91
CA SER A 170 -1.10 -6.42 6.54
C SER A 170 -2.57 -6.54 6.14
N ILE A 171 -3.01 -5.73 5.18
CA ILE A 171 -4.37 -5.75 4.66
C ILE A 171 -4.39 -6.58 3.39
N HIS A 172 -5.29 -7.55 3.29
CA HIS A 172 -5.37 -8.52 2.20
C HIS A 172 -6.70 -8.41 1.45
N PRO A 173 -6.85 -7.43 0.56
CA PRO A 173 -8.04 -7.33 -0.26
C PRO A 173 -8.17 -8.50 -1.25
N GLY A 174 -9.40 -8.83 -1.59
CA GLY A 174 -9.70 -9.57 -2.81
C GLY A 174 -9.65 -8.67 -4.03
N ARG A 175 -10.54 -8.89 -5.01
CA ARG A 175 -10.67 -8.03 -6.18
C ARG A 175 -11.29 -6.68 -5.79
N VAL A 176 -10.63 -5.60 -6.15
CA VAL A 176 -11.02 -4.21 -5.85
C VAL A 176 -11.21 -3.45 -7.14
N ALA A 177 -12.28 -2.68 -7.27
CA ALA A 177 -12.60 -1.88 -8.46
C ALA A 177 -11.55 -0.78 -8.70
N THR A 178 -10.54 -1.08 -9.47
CA THR A 178 -9.39 -0.23 -9.81
C THR A 178 -8.92 -0.52 -11.22
N ASP A 179 -8.10 0.36 -11.80
CA ASP A 179 -7.45 0.14 -13.10
C ASP A 179 -6.70 -1.21 -13.14
N MET A 180 -6.03 -1.60 -12.04
CA MET A 180 -5.36 -2.90 -11.93
C MET A 180 -6.33 -4.08 -12.08
N GLN A 181 -7.56 -3.94 -11.60
CA GLN A 181 -8.59 -4.97 -11.75
C GLN A 181 -9.12 -5.02 -13.20
N GLU A 182 -9.23 -3.88 -13.85
CA GLU A 182 -9.58 -3.79 -15.27
C GLU A 182 -8.51 -4.47 -16.14
N GLU A 183 -7.22 -4.18 -15.89
CA GLU A 183 -6.09 -4.85 -16.53
C GLU A 183 -6.15 -6.38 -16.33
N LEU A 184 -6.52 -6.84 -15.12
CA LEU A 184 -6.67 -8.26 -14.83
C LEU A 184 -7.81 -8.90 -15.63
N HIS A 185 -8.96 -8.22 -15.76
CA HIS A 185 -10.09 -8.71 -16.56
C HIS A 185 -9.74 -8.78 -18.03
N ALA A 186 -9.03 -7.77 -18.55
CA ALA A 186 -8.55 -7.80 -19.94
C ALA A 186 -7.61 -8.99 -20.17
N TRP A 187 -6.72 -9.32 -19.24
CA TRP A 187 -5.86 -10.50 -19.34
C TRP A 187 -6.67 -11.81 -19.25
N GLU A 188 -7.71 -11.87 -18.40
CA GLU A 188 -8.60 -13.01 -18.26
C GLU A 188 -9.56 -13.19 -19.45
N GLY A 189 -9.66 -12.20 -20.36
CA GLY A 189 -10.63 -12.17 -21.46
C GLY A 189 -12.09 -12.06 -20.97
N LYS A 190 -12.31 -11.33 -19.87
CA LYS A 190 -13.62 -11.16 -19.24
C LYS A 190 -14.04 -9.69 -19.23
N ASP A 191 -15.35 -9.45 -19.26
CA ASP A 191 -15.91 -8.13 -19.09
C ASP A 191 -15.64 -7.61 -17.66
N TYR A 192 -15.32 -6.32 -17.57
CA TYR A 192 -15.11 -5.65 -16.29
C TYR A 192 -16.36 -4.88 -15.88
N VAL A 193 -16.93 -5.27 -14.74
CA VAL A 193 -18.07 -4.60 -14.11
C VAL A 193 -17.62 -4.09 -12.74
N PRO A 194 -17.32 -2.79 -12.59
CA PRO A 194 -16.76 -2.23 -11.35
C PRO A 194 -17.59 -2.52 -10.10
N ASP A 195 -18.92 -2.43 -10.21
CA ASP A 195 -19.85 -2.60 -9.08
C ASP A 195 -19.91 -4.04 -8.53
N ALA A 196 -19.40 -5.02 -9.28
CA ALA A 196 -19.28 -6.40 -8.81
C ALA A 196 -18.12 -6.60 -7.81
N TRP A 197 -17.27 -5.62 -7.61
CA TRP A 197 -16.04 -5.75 -6.85
C TRP A 197 -16.03 -4.83 -5.63
N ILE A 198 -15.10 -5.10 -4.70
CA ILE A 198 -14.87 -4.24 -3.53
C ILE A 198 -14.54 -2.84 -4.03
N GLN A 199 -15.22 -1.82 -3.52
CA GLN A 199 -14.85 -0.45 -3.84
C GLN A 199 -13.61 -0.03 -3.04
N PRO A 200 -12.73 0.83 -3.60
CA PRO A 200 -11.49 1.26 -2.93
C PRO A 200 -11.71 1.88 -1.55
N ASP A 201 -12.84 2.57 -1.31
CA ASP A 201 -13.19 3.17 -0.03
C ASP A 201 -13.39 2.11 1.08
N GLN A 202 -13.85 0.89 0.75
CA GLN A 202 -13.99 -0.19 1.71
C GLN A 202 -12.63 -0.68 2.20
N VAL A 203 -11.61 -0.67 1.32
CA VAL A 203 -10.23 -0.97 1.71
C VAL A 203 -9.67 0.17 2.57
N ALA A 204 -9.99 1.42 2.23
CA ALA A 204 -9.58 2.59 3.02
C ALA A 204 -10.17 2.57 4.44
N LYS A 205 -11.44 2.19 4.60
CA LYS A 205 -12.08 1.99 5.91
C LYS A 205 -11.39 0.90 6.74
N ALA A 206 -10.93 -0.18 6.10
CA ALA A 206 -10.17 -1.21 6.80
C ALA A 206 -8.78 -0.71 7.24
N VAL A 207 -8.13 0.13 6.44
CA VAL A 207 -6.91 0.84 6.84
C VAL A 207 -7.21 1.77 8.02
N ARG A 208 -8.29 2.54 7.97
CA ARG A 208 -8.73 3.42 9.06
C ARG A 208 -8.94 2.66 10.36
N LEU A 209 -9.60 1.51 10.31
CA LEU A 209 -9.78 0.65 11.47
C LEU A 209 -8.42 0.24 12.10
N ALA A 210 -7.43 -0.09 11.29
CA ALA A 210 -6.10 -0.44 11.77
C ALA A 210 -5.37 0.79 12.37
N VAL A 211 -5.51 1.96 11.75
CA VAL A 211 -4.90 3.23 12.24
C VAL A 211 -5.49 3.62 13.59
N ASP A 212 -6.80 3.50 13.75
CA ASP A 212 -7.52 3.91 14.96
C ASP A 212 -7.42 2.90 16.12
N ALA A 213 -6.84 1.73 15.90
CA ALA A 213 -6.58 0.77 16.97
C ALA A 213 -5.75 1.43 18.10
N THR A 214 -6.14 1.22 19.33
CA THR A 214 -5.46 1.78 20.50
C THR A 214 -4.03 1.22 20.63
N ARG A 215 -3.17 1.88 21.39
CA ARG A 215 -1.74 1.50 21.49
C ARG A 215 -1.52 0.13 22.11
N GLU A 216 -2.49 -0.37 22.85
CA GLU A 216 -2.47 -1.69 23.49
C GLU A 216 -2.83 -2.82 22.54
N SER A 217 -3.33 -2.48 21.34
CA SER A 217 -3.78 -3.46 20.35
C SER A 217 -3.17 -3.21 18.97
N THR A 218 -3.01 -4.27 18.21
CA THR A 218 -2.59 -4.22 16.81
C THR A 218 -3.51 -5.11 15.98
N ILE A 219 -4.08 -4.54 14.93
CA ILE A 219 -4.72 -5.34 13.89
C ILE A 219 -3.61 -5.87 12.97
N GLU A 220 -3.16 -7.08 13.22
CA GLU A 220 -2.00 -7.63 12.51
C GLU A 220 -2.31 -7.97 11.06
N THR A 221 -3.50 -8.56 10.85
CA THR A 221 -3.94 -9.00 9.53
C THR A 221 -5.43 -8.79 9.36
N LEU A 222 -5.83 -8.25 8.20
CA LEU A 222 -7.23 -8.09 7.86
C LEU A 222 -7.48 -8.50 6.41
N SER A 223 -8.43 -9.41 6.20
CA SER A 223 -8.84 -9.86 4.87
C SER A 223 -10.21 -9.29 4.51
N ILE A 224 -10.33 -8.76 3.29
CA ILE A 224 -11.57 -8.22 2.74
C ILE A 224 -11.86 -8.99 1.45
N ARG A 225 -13.03 -9.57 1.31
CA ARG A 225 -13.43 -10.34 0.13
C ARG A 225 -14.71 -9.77 -0.46
N PRO A 226 -14.89 -9.84 -1.80
CA PRO A 226 -16.20 -9.61 -2.38
C PRO A 226 -17.22 -10.55 -1.73
N SER A 227 -18.40 -10.03 -1.42
CA SER A 227 -19.46 -10.82 -0.77
C SER A 227 -20.05 -11.92 -1.69
N GLY A 228 -19.82 -11.82 -3.00
CA GLY A 228 -20.43 -12.65 -4.01
C GLY A 228 -21.93 -12.31 -4.26
N ILE A 229 -22.43 -11.25 -3.63
CA ILE A 229 -23.77 -10.74 -3.84
C ILE A 229 -23.67 -9.69 -4.96
N THR A 230 -24.28 -9.97 -6.10
CA THR A 230 -24.65 -8.93 -7.08
C THR A 230 -25.77 -8.12 -6.46
N LEU A 231 -25.53 -6.83 -6.26
CA LEU A 231 -26.60 -5.90 -5.89
C LEU A 231 -27.42 -5.68 -7.17
N ASP A 232 -28.67 -6.18 -7.15
CA ASP A 232 -29.64 -5.94 -8.21
C ASP A 232 -30.05 -4.45 -8.26
#